data_9e83246f2ba993e17f260ebd7ed4c065
#
_entry.id   9e83246f2ba993e17f260ebd7ed4c065
#
_cell.length_a   1.000
_cell.length_b   1.000
_cell.length_c   1.000
_cell.angle_alpha   90.00
_cell.angle_beta   90.00
_cell.angle_gamma   90.00
#
_symmetry.space_group_name_H-M   'P 1'
#
loop_
_entity.id
_entity.type
_entity.pdbx_description
1 polymer ?
#
loop_
_entity_poly.entity_id
_entity_poly.type
_entity_poly.pdbx_seq_one_letter_code
_entity_poly.pdbx_strand_id
1 'polypeptide(L)'
;MTRKNPQSPLRVLISDLIGIIIFLLLLVLFRFFAAHTSWALFSGFVDLLSANAPLIIFFSVMLMIGDIFATFSFPFNLPFPIFSAIGSVLLVSFLLNIIMFLDSFYSIGISPAFELVRLILYPLTIIVVLIAGYLSIAAQVRKEKPETGIPSSEPGPVEHSAVSPTWEDIGAEFRQMFYDLFRRIRDEINRE
;
A
#
# COMPACT_ATOMS: atom_id res chain seq x y z
N MET A 1 -26.70 2.65 -6.27
CA MET A 1 -25.69 1.79 -5.63
C MET A 1 -24.72 1.33 -6.69
N THR A 2 -23.61 2.01 -6.87
CA THR A 2 -22.57 1.64 -7.85
C THR A 2 -21.81 0.45 -7.28
N ARG A 3 -21.99 -0.73 -7.89
CA ARG A 3 -21.14 -1.91 -7.66
C ARG A 3 -19.68 -1.51 -7.96
N LYS A 4 -18.86 -1.33 -6.93
CA LYS A 4 -17.40 -1.24 -7.11
C LYS A 4 -16.96 -2.59 -7.70
N ASN A 5 -16.60 -2.58 -8.98
CA ASN A 5 -15.95 -3.74 -9.59
C ASN A 5 -14.70 -4.08 -8.75
N PRO A 6 -14.52 -5.33 -8.33
CA PRO A 6 -13.29 -5.74 -7.67
C PRO A 6 -12.13 -5.43 -8.62
N GLN A 7 -11.25 -4.55 -8.19
CA GLN A 7 -10.08 -4.21 -9.00
C GLN A 7 -9.21 -5.45 -9.08
N SER A 8 -8.86 -5.88 -10.28
CA SER A 8 -7.97 -7.02 -10.46
C SER A 8 -6.56 -6.65 -9.92
N PRO A 9 -5.85 -7.56 -9.23
CA PRO A 9 -4.49 -7.31 -8.72
C PRO A 9 -3.53 -6.83 -9.82
N LEU A 10 -3.71 -7.32 -11.04
CA LEU A 10 -2.92 -6.93 -12.20
C LEU A 10 -3.11 -5.45 -12.55
N ARG A 11 -4.34 -4.92 -12.45
CA ARG A 11 -4.61 -3.51 -12.73
C ARG A 11 -3.94 -2.59 -11.71
N VAL A 12 -3.92 -2.98 -10.44
CA VAL A 12 -3.22 -2.26 -9.37
C VAL A 12 -1.72 -2.25 -9.67
N LEU A 13 -1.13 -3.42 -9.93
CA LEU A 13 0.29 -3.56 -10.28
C LEU A 13 0.69 -2.67 -11.46
N ILE A 14 -0.07 -2.70 -12.56
CA ILE A 14 0.20 -1.89 -13.76
C ILE A 14 0.10 -0.40 -13.43
N SER A 15 -0.94 0.02 -12.69
CA SER A 15 -1.13 1.41 -12.32
C SER A 15 0.05 1.96 -11.51
N ASP A 16 0.52 1.22 -10.52
CA ASP A 16 1.60 1.64 -9.64
C ASP A 16 2.95 1.61 -10.35
N LEU A 17 3.18 0.62 -11.21
CA LEU A 17 4.37 0.56 -12.05
C LEU A 17 4.45 1.75 -13.01
N ILE A 18 3.33 2.12 -13.63
CA ILE A 18 3.23 3.32 -14.47
C ILE A 18 3.57 4.57 -13.64
N GLY A 19 3.09 4.65 -12.39
CA GLY A 19 3.42 5.75 -11.48
C GLY A 19 4.93 5.89 -11.24
N ILE A 20 5.62 4.78 -11.00
CA ILE A 20 7.09 4.76 -10.82
C ILE A 20 7.80 5.21 -12.11
N ILE A 21 7.35 4.72 -13.27
CA ILE A 21 7.94 5.10 -14.57
C ILE A 21 7.74 6.60 -14.84
N ILE A 22 6.54 7.12 -14.60
CA ILE A 22 6.25 8.56 -14.75
C ILE A 22 7.13 9.38 -13.81
N PHE A 23 7.30 8.96 -12.54
CA PHE A 23 8.19 9.63 -11.60
C PHE A 23 9.63 9.70 -12.13
N LEU A 24 10.18 8.58 -12.64
CA LEU A 24 11.53 8.54 -13.18
C LEU A 24 11.68 9.44 -14.42
N LEU A 25 10.68 9.46 -15.29
CA LEU A 25 10.67 10.31 -16.46
C LEU A 25 10.62 11.79 -16.07
N LEU A 26 9.78 12.16 -15.09
CA LEU A 26 9.73 13.52 -14.55
C LEU A 26 11.05 13.92 -13.88
N LEU A 27 11.70 13.01 -13.17
CA LEU A 27 13.00 13.26 -12.54
C LEU A 27 14.07 13.59 -13.59
N VAL A 28 14.12 12.81 -14.69
CA VAL A 28 15.04 13.10 -15.82
C VAL A 28 14.72 14.45 -16.44
N LEU A 29 13.44 14.77 -16.66
CA LEU A 29 12.99 16.04 -17.19
C LEU A 29 13.38 17.22 -16.29
N PHE A 30 13.17 17.09 -14.98
CA PHE A 30 13.54 18.11 -13.99
C PHE A 30 15.05 18.32 -13.93
N ARG A 31 15.86 17.25 -14.03
CA ARG A 31 17.33 17.37 -14.12
C ARG A 31 17.75 18.14 -15.37
N PHE A 32 17.09 17.88 -16.50
CA PHE A 32 17.36 18.64 -17.72
C PHE A 32 17.03 20.14 -17.53
N PHE A 33 15.89 20.48 -16.95
CA PHE A 33 15.55 21.86 -16.68
C PHE A 33 16.46 22.52 -15.64
N ALA A 34 16.85 21.79 -14.59
CA ALA A 34 17.76 22.30 -13.56
C ALA A 34 19.12 22.67 -14.14
N ALA A 35 19.62 21.89 -15.13
CA ALA A 35 20.89 22.18 -15.82
C ALA A 35 20.83 23.46 -16.68
N HIS A 36 19.62 23.92 -17.06
CA HIS A 36 19.44 25.08 -17.93
C HIS A 36 18.86 26.30 -17.19
N THR A 37 18.61 26.18 -15.89
CA THR A 37 18.01 27.24 -15.07
C THR A 37 18.97 27.64 -13.96
N SER A 38 19.17 28.92 -13.74
CA SER A 38 19.98 29.48 -12.64
C SER A 38 19.21 29.61 -11.30
N TRP A 39 18.02 29.00 -11.19
CA TRP A 39 17.18 29.10 -10.00
C TRP A 39 17.65 28.09 -8.96
N ALA A 40 18.40 28.55 -7.94
CA ALA A 40 19.06 27.74 -6.93
C ALA A 40 18.09 26.85 -6.10
N LEU A 41 16.88 27.34 -5.79
CA LEU A 41 15.87 26.54 -5.08
C LEU A 41 15.43 25.34 -5.92
N PHE A 42 15.19 25.54 -7.21
CA PHE A 42 14.75 24.49 -8.11
C PHE A 42 15.85 23.44 -8.32
N SER A 43 17.08 23.86 -8.58
CA SER A 43 18.21 22.94 -8.74
C SER A 43 18.45 22.11 -7.46
N GLY A 44 18.45 22.75 -6.29
CA GLY A 44 18.58 22.07 -5.01
C GLY A 44 17.44 21.09 -4.72
N PHE A 45 16.21 21.42 -5.09
CA PHE A 45 15.06 20.52 -4.98
C PHE A 45 15.20 19.29 -5.90
N VAL A 46 15.67 19.49 -7.13
CA VAL A 46 15.95 18.38 -8.08
C VAL A 46 17.07 17.50 -7.58
N ASP A 47 18.10 18.05 -6.97
CA ASP A 47 19.19 17.31 -6.35
C ASP A 47 18.67 16.50 -5.15
N LEU A 48 17.81 17.08 -4.31
CA LEU A 48 17.13 16.36 -3.22
C LEU A 48 16.32 15.18 -3.74
N LEU A 49 15.49 15.38 -4.78
CA LEU A 49 14.71 14.30 -5.40
C LEU A 49 15.61 13.20 -5.96
N SER A 50 16.70 13.59 -6.63
CA SER A 50 17.66 12.64 -7.21
C SER A 50 18.38 11.81 -6.16
N ALA A 51 18.80 12.44 -5.07
CA ALA A 51 19.46 11.76 -3.93
C ALA A 51 18.50 10.81 -3.21
N ASN A 52 17.22 11.16 -3.12
CA ASN A 52 16.20 10.34 -2.48
C ASN A 52 15.42 9.43 -3.45
N ALA A 53 15.77 9.40 -4.75
CA ALA A 53 15.09 8.56 -5.73
C ALA A 53 15.03 7.07 -5.34
N PRO A 54 16.10 6.43 -4.82
CA PRO A 54 16.02 5.05 -4.36
C PRO A 54 15.01 4.86 -3.22
N LEU A 55 14.93 5.81 -2.29
CA LEU A 55 13.96 5.78 -1.18
C LEU A 55 12.53 5.93 -1.70
N ILE A 56 12.30 6.82 -2.68
CA ILE A 56 11.00 7.05 -3.31
C ILE A 56 10.53 5.78 -4.04
N ILE A 57 11.41 5.15 -4.81
CA ILE A 57 11.11 3.89 -5.49
C ILE A 57 10.80 2.80 -4.47
N PHE A 58 11.58 2.70 -3.40
CA PHE A 58 11.43 1.66 -2.40
C PHE A 58 10.10 1.78 -1.64
N PHE A 59 9.70 2.99 -1.19
CA PHE A 59 8.40 3.13 -0.56
C PHE A 59 7.26 2.91 -1.55
N SER A 60 7.39 3.32 -2.82
CA SER A 60 6.37 3.06 -3.84
C SER A 60 6.18 1.56 -4.07
N VAL A 61 7.27 0.78 -4.11
CA VAL A 61 7.22 -0.68 -4.20
C VAL A 61 6.56 -1.29 -2.96
N MET A 62 6.88 -0.81 -1.75
CA MET A 62 6.26 -1.31 -0.52
C MET A 62 4.74 -1.05 -0.49
N LEU A 63 4.31 0.15 -0.91
CA LEU A 63 2.89 0.48 -1.02
C LEU A 63 2.20 -0.36 -2.09
N MET A 64 2.82 -0.52 -3.26
CA MET A 64 2.32 -1.39 -4.33
C MET A 64 2.10 -2.83 -3.86
N ILE A 65 3.06 -3.40 -3.14
CA ILE A 65 2.91 -4.74 -2.54
C ILE A 65 1.72 -4.75 -1.56
N GLY A 66 1.60 -3.74 -0.71
CA GLY A 66 0.47 -3.56 0.18
C GLY A 66 -0.85 -3.56 -0.60
N ASP A 67 -0.97 -2.72 -1.63
CA ASP A 67 -2.19 -2.57 -2.43
C ASP A 67 -2.56 -3.88 -3.15
N ILE A 68 -1.58 -4.66 -3.61
CA ILE A 68 -1.82 -6.00 -4.15
C ILE A 68 -2.46 -6.90 -3.08
N PHE A 69 -1.91 -6.93 -1.86
CA PHE A 69 -2.50 -7.72 -0.77
C PHE A 69 -3.89 -7.24 -0.37
N ALA A 70 -4.17 -5.93 -0.47
CA ALA A 70 -5.48 -5.37 -0.20
C ALA A 70 -6.57 -5.85 -1.17
N THR A 71 -6.19 -6.33 -2.37
CA THR A 71 -7.16 -6.88 -3.35
C THR A 71 -7.61 -8.30 -3.02
N PHE A 72 -6.90 -8.99 -2.14
CA PHE A 72 -7.26 -10.36 -1.74
C PHE A 72 -8.33 -10.37 -0.65
N SER A 73 -9.09 -11.48 -0.59
CA SER A 73 -10.05 -11.73 0.49
C SER A 73 -9.33 -12.21 1.75
N PHE A 74 -10.00 -12.09 2.89
CA PHE A 74 -9.51 -12.68 4.14
C PHE A 74 -9.27 -14.19 3.98
N PRO A 75 -8.15 -14.77 4.51
CA PRO A 75 -7.13 -14.15 5.37
C PRO A 75 -5.90 -13.55 4.64
N PHE A 76 -5.86 -13.57 3.31
CA PHE A 76 -4.66 -13.20 2.53
C PHE A 76 -4.39 -11.68 2.47
N ASN A 77 -5.34 -10.86 2.90
CA ASN A 77 -5.16 -9.41 3.03
C ASN A 77 -4.49 -8.97 4.35
N LEU A 78 -4.18 -9.91 5.26
CA LEU A 78 -3.54 -9.61 6.55
C LEU A 78 -2.15 -8.93 6.43
N PRO A 79 -1.30 -9.24 5.43
CA PRO A 79 -0.02 -8.55 5.26
C PRO A 79 -0.15 -7.09 4.79
N PHE A 80 -1.30 -6.69 4.21
CA PHE A 80 -1.53 -5.34 3.68
C PHE A 80 -1.15 -4.23 4.66
N PRO A 81 -1.63 -4.21 5.94
CA PRO A 81 -1.32 -3.12 6.87
C PRO A 81 0.17 -3.03 7.19
N ILE A 82 0.90 -4.15 7.16
CA ILE A 82 2.34 -4.19 7.46
C ILE A 82 3.12 -3.50 6.34
N PHE A 83 2.87 -3.86 5.07
CA PHE A 83 3.53 -3.24 3.92
C PHE A 83 3.16 -1.75 3.81
N SER A 84 1.90 -1.41 4.05
CA SER A 84 1.44 -0.02 4.09
C SER A 84 2.12 0.77 5.20
N ALA A 85 2.34 0.19 6.39
CA ALA A 85 3.03 0.85 7.49
C ALA A 85 4.50 1.12 7.13
N ILE A 86 5.21 0.13 6.56
CA ILE A 86 6.60 0.29 6.10
C ILE A 86 6.67 1.41 5.05
N GLY A 87 5.84 1.34 4.01
CA GLY A 87 5.79 2.35 2.95
C GLY A 87 5.48 3.74 3.50
N SER A 88 4.55 3.86 4.45
CA SER A 88 4.18 5.13 5.09
C SER A 88 5.32 5.74 5.92
N VAL A 89 6.08 4.94 6.66
CA VAL A 89 7.26 5.42 7.41
C VAL A 89 8.33 5.94 6.46
N LEU A 90 8.58 5.25 5.36
CA LEU A 90 9.54 5.70 4.36
C LEU A 90 9.08 6.99 3.66
N LEU A 91 7.77 7.11 3.38
CA LEU A 91 7.18 8.33 2.86
C LEU A 91 7.34 9.50 3.85
N VAL A 92 7.06 9.28 5.13
CA VAL A 92 7.27 10.26 6.20
C VAL A 92 8.75 10.66 6.29
N SER A 93 9.68 9.70 6.18
CA SER A 93 11.12 9.99 6.13
C SER A 93 11.47 10.90 4.96
N PHE A 94 10.91 10.65 3.77
CA PHE A 94 11.11 11.51 2.62
C PHE A 94 10.52 12.92 2.82
N LEU A 95 9.32 13.04 3.40
CA LEU A 95 8.73 14.34 3.71
C LEU A 95 9.58 15.13 4.71
N LEU A 96 10.14 14.48 5.72
CA LEU A 96 11.06 15.11 6.66
C LEU A 96 12.35 15.58 5.96
N ASN A 97 12.87 14.84 4.98
CA ASN A 97 14.02 15.29 4.18
C ASN A 97 13.68 16.55 3.36
N ILE A 98 12.45 16.66 2.83
CA ILE A 98 12.00 17.88 2.15
C ILE A 98 11.96 19.06 3.15
N ILE A 99 11.42 18.87 4.33
CA ILE A 99 11.35 19.93 5.35
C ILE A 99 12.76 20.35 5.78
N MET A 100 13.69 19.41 5.97
CA MET A 100 15.09 19.72 6.28
C MET A 100 15.78 20.50 5.15
N PHE A 101 15.49 20.18 3.91
CA PHE A 101 15.98 20.93 2.76
C PHE A 101 15.48 22.38 2.79
N LEU A 102 14.18 22.58 3.07
CA LEU A 102 13.60 23.92 3.20
C LEU A 102 14.18 24.69 4.39
N ASP A 103 14.39 24.01 5.53
CA ASP A 103 15.05 24.60 6.71
C ASP A 103 16.46 25.09 6.36
N SER A 104 17.24 24.25 5.68
CA SER A 104 18.59 24.60 5.22
C SER A 104 18.60 25.76 4.23
N PHE A 105 17.62 25.81 3.31
CA PHE A 105 17.55 26.85 2.29
C PHE A 105 17.11 28.21 2.86
N TYR A 106 16.13 28.22 3.76
CA TYR A 106 15.59 29.44 4.36
C TYR A 106 16.22 29.80 5.71
N SER A 107 17.13 28.98 6.24
CA SER A 107 17.80 29.16 7.54
C SER A 107 16.79 29.36 8.70
N ILE A 108 15.71 28.58 8.74
CA ILE A 108 14.62 28.72 9.72
C ILE A 108 15.09 28.28 11.13
N GLY A 109 16.05 27.35 11.21
CA GLY A 109 16.65 26.90 12.47
C GLY A 109 15.84 25.81 13.20
N ILE A 110 15.04 25.00 12.49
CA ILE A 110 14.21 23.94 13.06
C ILE A 110 15.03 22.65 13.27
N SER A 111 16.23 22.55 12.67
CA SER A 111 17.02 21.32 12.67
C SER A 111 17.23 20.66 14.05
N PRO A 112 17.38 21.34 15.20
CA PRO A 112 17.52 20.66 16.49
C PRO A 112 16.27 19.88 16.94
N ALA A 113 15.08 20.31 16.50
CA ALA A 113 13.82 19.65 16.86
C ALA A 113 13.54 18.41 16.03
N PHE A 114 14.24 18.21 14.88
CA PHE A 114 13.95 17.13 13.95
C PHE A 114 14.18 15.73 14.51
N GLU A 115 15.19 15.55 15.33
CA GLU A 115 15.44 14.24 15.95
C GLU A 115 14.29 13.84 16.87
N LEU A 116 13.76 14.78 17.64
CA LEU A 116 12.59 14.54 18.49
C LEU A 116 11.33 14.25 17.67
N VAL A 117 11.13 15.01 16.59
CA VAL A 117 10.01 14.81 15.66
C VAL A 117 10.07 13.42 15.01
N ARG A 118 11.23 12.98 14.55
CA ARG A 118 11.44 11.63 14.00
C ARG A 118 11.11 10.55 15.01
N LEU A 119 11.60 10.69 16.24
CA LEU A 119 11.41 9.72 17.32
C LEU A 119 9.93 9.49 17.63
N ILE A 120 9.10 10.55 17.54
CA ILE A 120 7.67 10.47 17.81
C ILE A 120 6.89 10.07 16.54
N LEU A 121 7.23 10.65 15.40
CA LEU A 121 6.43 10.53 14.19
C LEU A 121 6.49 9.12 13.57
N TYR A 122 7.65 8.44 13.63
CA TYR A 122 7.78 7.10 13.06
C TYR A 122 6.91 6.07 13.79
N PRO A 123 7.01 5.89 15.13
CA PRO A 123 6.14 4.94 15.82
C PRO A 123 4.67 5.34 15.74
N LEU A 124 4.34 6.63 15.77
CA LEU A 124 2.99 7.11 15.60
C LEU A 124 2.42 6.72 14.22
N THR A 125 3.19 6.91 13.16
CA THR A 125 2.79 6.50 11.80
C THR A 125 2.53 5.00 11.73
N ILE A 126 3.42 4.17 12.28
CA ILE A 126 3.24 2.71 12.32
C ILE A 126 1.93 2.34 13.02
N ILE A 127 1.71 2.88 14.23
CA ILE A 127 0.53 2.57 15.03
C ILE A 127 -0.75 2.97 14.29
N VAL A 128 -0.80 4.20 13.77
CA VAL A 128 -1.98 4.72 13.07
C VAL A 128 -2.30 3.90 11.82
N VAL A 129 -1.29 3.59 11.00
CA VAL A 129 -1.49 2.84 9.74
C VAL A 129 -1.89 1.39 10.03
N LEU A 130 -1.28 0.74 11.03
CA LEU A 130 -1.65 -0.63 11.43
C LEU A 130 -3.09 -0.66 11.97
N ILE A 131 -3.46 0.24 12.86
CA ILE A 131 -4.82 0.30 13.40
C ILE A 131 -5.83 0.54 12.27
N ALA A 132 -5.60 1.54 11.42
CA ALA A 132 -6.49 1.85 10.29
C ALA A 132 -6.61 0.68 9.31
N GLY A 133 -5.49 0.00 8.99
CA GLY A 133 -5.46 -1.15 8.10
C GLY A 133 -6.24 -2.34 8.66
N TYR A 134 -6.00 -2.72 9.91
CA TYR A 134 -6.72 -3.84 10.53
C TYR A 134 -8.21 -3.52 10.78
N LEU A 135 -8.56 -2.28 11.11
CA LEU A 135 -9.97 -1.87 11.20
C LEU A 135 -10.67 -1.95 9.84
N SER A 136 -9.98 -1.60 8.76
CA SER A 136 -10.50 -1.73 7.39
C SER A 136 -10.80 -3.19 7.04
N ILE A 137 -9.87 -4.11 7.36
CA ILE A 137 -10.06 -5.56 7.18
C ILE A 137 -11.26 -6.07 8.01
N ALA A 138 -11.32 -5.70 9.29
CA ALA A 138 -12.42 -6.10 10.16
C ALA A 138 -13.78 -5.60 9.66
N ALA A 139 -13.82 -4.39 9.10
CA ALA A 139 -15.06 -3.85 8.51
C ALA A 139 -15.46 -4.58 7.21
N GLN A 140 -14.51 -5.07 6.42
CA GLN A 140 -14.79 -5.89 5.24
C GLN A 140 -15.39 -7.24 5.63
N VAL A 141 -14.78 -7.95 6.59
CA VAL A 141 -15.25 -9.25 7.10
C VAL A 141 -16.66 -9.14 7.68
N ARG A 142 -17.01 -8.01 8.35
CA ARG A 142 -18.37 -7.79 8.83
C ARG A 142 -19.39 -7.62 7.72
N LYS A 143 -19.01 -7.00 6.61
CA LYS A 143 -19.94 -6.79 5.47
C LYS A 143 -20.16 -8.06 4.66
N GLU A 144 -19.21 -9.00 4.69
CA GLU A 144 -19.34 -10.28 4.01
C GLU A 144 -20.16 -11.32 4.79
N LYS A 145 -20.41 -11.10 6.10
CA LYS A 145 -21.39 -11.89 6.85
C LYS A 145 -22.79 -11.42 6.45
N PRO A 146 -23.56 -12.18 5.65
CA PRO A 146 -24.96 -11.86 5.41
C PRO A 146 -25.65 -11.86 6.76
N GLU A 147 -26.47 -10.82 7.04
CA GLU A 147 -27.51 -10.92 8.03
C GLU A 147 -28.37 -12.12 7.62
N THR A 148 -28.09 -13.27 8.21
CA THR A 148 -29.04 -14.36 8.23
C THR A 148 -30.21 -13.82 9.03
N GLY A 149 -31.11 -13.13 8.30
CA GLY A 149 -32.43 -12.81 8.80
C GLY A 149 -33.02 -14.11 9.31
N ILE A 150 -33.28 -14.15 10.57
CA ILE A 150 -33.98 -15.23 11.27
C ILE A 150 -35.34 -15.37 10.59
N PRO A 151 -35.63 -16.41 9.81
CA PRO A 151 -36.97 -16.86 9.64
C PRO A 151 -37.26 -17.65 10.92
N SER A 152 -38.06 -17.05 11.79
CA SER A 152 -38.76 -17.81 12.85
C SER A 152 -39.54 -18.93 12.17
N SER A 153 -39.16 -20.15 12.37
CA SER A 153 -39.98 -21.34 12.62
C SER A 153 -39.22 -22.63 12.40
N GLU A 154 -39.24 -23.38 13.45
CA GLU A 154 -39.17 -24.82 13.64
C GLU A 154 -37.86 -25.51 14.01
N PRO A 155 -37.90 -26.33 15.07
CA PRO A 155 -36.74 -27.00 15.63
C PRO A 155 -36.51 -28.35 14.96
N GLY A 156 -35.39 -28.45 14.25
CA GLY A 156 -34.83 -29.75 13.85
C GLY A 156 -33.37 -29.84 14.30
N PRO A 157 -32.96 -30.94 14.92
CA PRO A 157 -31.62 -31.11 15.43
C PRO A 157 -30.68 -31.53 14.29
N VAL A 158 -29.85 -30.60 13.81
CA VAL A 158 -28.67 -30.94 13.03
C VAL A 158 -27.49 -30.21 13.64
N GLU A 159 -26.71 -30.96 14.41
CA GLU A 159 -25.35 -30.61 14.82
C GLU A 159 -24.50 -30.34 13.56
N HIS A 160 -24.28 -29.07 13.22
CA HIS A 160 -23.14 -28.67 12.43
C HIS A 160 -22.12 -28.02 13.38
N SER A 161 -21.22 -28.86 13.88
CA SER A 161 -19.94 -28.43 14.43
C SER A 161 -19.30 -27.43 13.48
N ALA A 162 -19.18 -26.18 13.92
CA ALA A 162 -18.35 -25.20 13.26
C ALA A 162 -16.89 -25.67 13.37
N VAL A 163 -16.47 -26.47 12.40
CA VAL A 163 -15.06 -26.87 12.24
C VAL A 163 -14.31 -25.60 11.86
N SER A 164 -13.51 -25.10 12.78
CA SER A 164 -12.54 -24.06 12.47
C SER A 164 -11.62 -24.57 11.33
N PRO A 165 -11.40 -23.78 10.26
CA PRO A 165 -10.60 -24.23 9.13
C PRO A 165 -9.20 -24.63 9.61
N THR A 166 -8.79 -25.82 9.26
CA THR A 166 -7.48 -26.37 9.59
C THR A 166 -6.42 -25.72 8.69
N TRP A 167 -5.17 -25.63 9.15
CA TRP A 167 -4.07 -25.11 8.33
C TRP A 167 -3.91 -25.83 6.98
N GLU A 168 -4.35 -27.08 6.89
CA GLU A 168 -4.39 -27.85 5.64
C GLU A 168 -5.44 -27.34 4.67
N ASP A 169 -6.62 -26.91 5.15
CA ASP A 169 -7.68 -26.32 4.33
C ASP A 169 -7.24 -24.96 3.78
N ILE A 170 -6.58 -24.15 4.61
CA ILE A 170 -6.00 -22.86 4.21
C ILE A 170 -4.91 -23.08 3.16
N GLY A 171 -4.07 -24.09 3.30
CA GLY A 171 -3.04 -24.45 2.33
C GLY A 171 -3.60 -24.96 1.00
N ALA A 172 -4.73 -25.65 1.02
CA ALA A 172 -5.43 -26.14 -0.17
C ALA A 172 -6.09 -24.96 -0.93
N GLU A 173 -6.77 -24.03 -0.23
CA GLU A 173 -7.35 -22.82 -0.83
C GLU A 173 -6.27 -21.92 -1.43
N PHE A 174 -5.12 -21.78 -0.76
CA PHE A 174 -3.98 -21.00 -1.30
C PHE A 174 -3.49 -21.57 -2.62
N ARG A 175 -3.31 -22.89 -2.68
CA ARG A 175 -2.85 -23.58 -3.89
C ARG A 175 -3.85 -23.41 -5.03
N GLN A 176 -5.14 -23.50 -4.74
CA GLN A 176 -6.21 -23.35 -5.71
C GLN A 176 -6.29 -21.92 -6.24
N MET A 177 -6.15 -20.92 -5.36
CA MET A 177 -6.12 -19.50 -5.74
C MET A 177 -4.90 -19.17 -6.63
N PHE A 178 -3.72 -19.75 -6.33
CA PHE A 178 -2.53 -19.58 -7.17
C PHE A 178 -2.72 -20.18 -8.57
N TYR A 179 -3.32 -21.37 -8.66
CA TYR A 179 -3.64 -21.98 -9.94
C TYR A 179 -4.65 -21.15 -10.74
N ASP A 180 -5.67 -20.61 -10.11
CA ASP A 180 -6.67 -19.76 -10.76
C ASP A 180 -6.08 -18.43 -11.21
N LEU A 181 -5.17 -17.83 -10.43
CA LEU A 181 -4.45 -16.63 -10.81
C LEU A 181 -3.58 -16.87 -12.06
N PHE A 182 -2.74 -17.92 -12.05
CA PHE A 182 -1.92 -18.28 -13.20
C PHE A 182 -2.74 -18.64 -14.44
N ARG A 183 -3.88 -19.29 -14.26
CA ARG A 183 -4.80 -19.61 -15.34
C ARG A 183 -5.39 -18.33 -15.96
N ARG A 184 -5.84 -17.39 -15.15
CA ARG A 184 -6.37 -16.09 -15.64
C ARG A 184 -5.31 -15.28 -16.37
N ILE A 185 -4.09 -15.19 -15.84
CA ILE A 185 -2.98 -14.50 -16.48
C ILE A 185 -2.67 -15.14 -17.85
N ARG A 186 -2.63 -16.46 -17.92
CA ARG A 186 -2.38 -17.19 -19.16
C ARG A 186 -3.51 -17.01 -20.18
N ASP A 187 -4.77 -17.03 -19.74
CA ASP A 187 -5.92 -16.85 -20.60
C ASP A 187 -6.04 -15.41 -21.13
N GLU A 188 -5.53 -14.43 -20.38
CA GLU A 188 -5.47 -13.02 -20.80
C GLU A 188 -4.34 -12.78 -21.81
N ILE A 189 -3.17 -13.41 -21.63
CA ILE A 189 -2.04 -13.35 -22.57
C ILE A 189 -2.38 -14.05 -23.91
N ASN A 190 -3.19 -15.11 -23.89
CA ASN A 190 -3.59 -15.82 -25.12
C ASN A 190 -4.77 -15.19 -25.86
N ARG A 191 -5.34 -14.08 -25.37
CA ARG A 191 -6.42 -13.34 -26.03
C ARG A 191 -5.94 -12.15 -26.89
N GLU A 192 -4.67 -11.81 -26.81
CA GLU A 192 -4.00 -10.87 -27.71
C GLU A 192 -3.32 -11.60 -28.88
#